data_66f7255b07f9ad24adf9ec8b1ed09f6d
#
_entry.id   66f7255b07f9ad24adf9ec8b1ed09f6d
#
_cell.length_a   1.000
_cell.length_b   1.000
_cell.length_c   1.000
_cell.angle_alpha   90.00
_cell.angle_beta   90.00
_cell.angle_gamma   90.00
#
_symmetry.space_group_name_H-M   'P 1'
#
loop_
_entity.id
_entity.type
_entity.pdbx_description
1 polymer ?
#
loop_
_entity_poly.entity_id
_entity_poly.type
_entity_poly.pdbx_seq_one_letter_code
_entity_poly.pdbx_strand_id
1 'polypeptide(L)'
;MDIFTLSESSNLLIYINRTTPGSSNLKFQDLGPWYYRNQYDSTQPIQYNPLSFSKFDMPEISDIDGDGDLDILSYDQGNYTYRLFKDVRIEKGWNRDTFEFQIMDICFGYFNEGFDNSIALGECPYKDKLKPRHTGGASCFMYDSDADGDKELVISNIGFPRFTYLKNGKAQSKSYYDTMVAVDTIFPQNT
;
A
#
# COMPACT_ATOMS: atom_id res chain seq x y z
N MET A 1 -6.84 15.18 11.31
CA MET A 1 -6.94 14.24 10.17
C MET A 1 -6.46 14.98 8.94
N ASP A 2 -5.50 14.43 8.23
CA ASP A 2 -4.96 14.96 6.99
C ASP A 2 -5.74 14.38 5.80
N ILE A 3 -5.60 14.95 4.61
CA ILE A 3 -6.29 14.47 3.41
C ILE A 3 -5.25 14.02 2.40
N PHE A 4 -5.43 12.80 1.90
CA PHE A 4 -4.68 12.23 0.79
C PHE A 4 -5.61 12.10 -0.41
N THR A 5 -5.17 12.57 -1.57
CA THR A 5 -5.96 12.52 -2.81
C THR A 5 -5.05 12.42 -4.02
N LEU A 6 -5.63 12.21 -5.19
CA LEU A 6 -4.88 12.17 -6.44
C LEU A 6 -5.17 13.43 -7.28
N SER A 7 -4.13 13.95 -7.90
CA SER A 7 -4.25 14.99 -8.94
C SER A 7 -4.86 14.42 -10.23
N GLU A 8 -5.19 15.28 -11.17
CA GLU A 8 -5.61 14.87 -12.53
C GLU A 8 -4.56 14.02 -13.24
N SER A 9 -3.27 14.24 -12.93
CA SER A 9 -2.14 13.45 -13.44
C SER A 9 -1.85 12.20 -12.59
N SER A 10 -2.74 11.83 -11.67
CA SER A 10 -2.63 10.65 -10.81
C SER A 10 -1.49 10.70 -9.78
N ASN A 11 -0.91 11.87 -9.53
CA ASN A 11 0.09 12.03 -8.47
C ASN A 11 -0.59 12.20 -7.11
N LEU A 12 0.00 11.62 -6.07
CA LEU A 12 -0.46 11.79 -4.70
C LEU A 12 -0.28 13.24 -4.25
N LEU A 13 -1.36 13.83 -3.74
CA LEU A 13 -1.38 15.13 -3.08
C LEU A 13 -1.69 14.94 -1.60
N ILE A 14 -0.98 15.66 -0.75
CA ILE A 14 -1.18 15.63 0.69
C ILE A 14 -1.56 17.00 1.19
N TYR A 15 -2.67 17.07 1.92
CA TYR A 15 -3.15 18.27 2.58
C TYR A 15 -3.11 18.08 4.09
N ILE A 16 -2.24 18.82 4.76
CA ILE A 16 -2.11 18.78 6.21
C ILE A 16 -3.19 19.64 6.87
N ASN A 17 -3.87 19.06 7.84
CA ASN A 17 -4.85 19.78 8.63
C ASN A 17 -4.16 20.76 9.60
N ARG A 18 -4.40 22.05 9.38
CA ARG A 18 -3.93 23.17 10.19
C ARG A 18 -5.07 23.82 10.98
N THR A 19 -6.19 23.15 11.10
CA THR A 19 -7.34 23.67 11.85
C THR A 19 -6.99 23.80 13.33
N THR A 20 -7.22 24.99 13.87
CA THR A 20 -7.05 25.21 15.32
C THR A 20 -8.10 24.41 16.09
N PRO A 21 -7.72 23.67 17.16
CA PRO A 21 -8.68 22.97 17.99
C PRO A 21 -9.83 23.87 18.44
N GLY A 22 -11.07 23.39 18.28
CA GLY A 22 -12.29 24.15 18.62
C GLY A 22 -12.77 25.13 17.55
N SER A 23 -12.05 25.31 16.45
CA SER A 23 -12.51 26.14 15.32
C SER A 23 -13.48 25.37 14.44
N SER A 24 -14.57 26.06 14.02
CA SER A 24 -15.47 25.55 12.97
C SER A 24 -14.93 25.76 11.55
N ASN A 25 -13.89 26.58 11.39
CA ASN A 25 -13.27 26.85 10.11
C ASN A 25 -12.12 25.89 9.86
N LEU A 26 -12.33 24.95 8.95
CA LEU A 26 -11.31 23.99 8.53
C LEU A 26 -10.20 24.70 7.73
N LYS A 27 -8.96 24.38 8.04
CA LYS A 27 -7.78 24.89 7.32
C LYS A 27 -6.89 23.72 6.91
N PHE A 28 -6.57 23.66 5.63
CA PHE A 28 -5.65 22.68 5.08
C PHE A 28 -4.50 23.39 4.37
N GLN A 29 -3.29 22.87 4.55
CA GLN A 29 -2.10 23.29 3.83
C GLN A 29 -1.84 22.28 2.74
N ASP A 30 -1.82 22.71 1.49
CA ASP A 30 -1.38 21.90 0.35
C ASP A 30 0.15 21.79 0.39
N LEU A 31 0.63 20.55 0.40
CA LEU A 31 2.06 20.24 0.32
C LEU A 31 2.51 19.88 -1.11
N GLY A 32 1.57 19.85 -2.06
CA GLY A 32 1.84 19.52 -3.46
C GLY A 32 2.00 18.02 -3.73
N PRO A 33 2.49 17.67 -4.92
CA PRO A 33 2.73 16.27 -5.29
C PRO A 33 3.93 15.69 -4.53
N TRP A 34 3.80 14.42 -4.15
CA TRP A 34 4.83 13.71 -3.41
C TRP A 34 5.59 12.72 -4.25
N TYR A 35 6.79 12.40 -3.76
CA TYR A 35 7.75 11.53 -4.42
C TYR A 35 8.22 10.46 -3.43
N TYR A 36 8.56 9.30 -3.95
CA TYR A 36 9.23 8.27 -3.16
C TYR A 36 10.69 8.14 -3.57
N ARG A 37 11.51 7.82 -2.59
CA ARG A 37 12.90 7.48 -2.77
C ARG A 37 13.01 6.06 -3.30
N ASN A 38 13.63 5.93 -4.46
CA ASN A 38 13.94 4.65 -5.08
C ASN A 38 15.44 4.42 -5.03
N GLN A 39 15.87 3.53 -4.13
CA GLN A 39 17.27 3.13 -4.01
C GLN A 39 17.30 1.64 -3.65
N TYR A 40 17.36 0.79 -4.65
CA TYR A 40 17.45 -0.66 -4.46
C TYR A 40 18.82 -1.14 -4.00
N ASP A 41 19.86 -0.33 -4.21
CA ASP A 41 21.25 -0.65 -3.91
C ASP A 41 21.94 0.62 -3.44
N SER A 42 22.65 0.56 -2.33
CA SER A 42 23.39 1.68 -1.75
C SER A 42 24.48 2.23 -2.68
N THR A 43 24.91 1.48 -3.68
CA THR A 43 25.90 1.89 -4.68
C THR A 43 25.29 2.72 -5.82
N GLN A 44 23.95 2.72 -5.96
CA GLN A 44 23.26 3.47 -7.01
C GLN A 44 22.88 4.87 -6.50
N PRO A 45 22.82 5.87 -7.39
CA PRO A 45 22.31 7.18 -7.05
C PRO A 45 20.86 7.10 -6.56
N ILE A 46 20.55 7.89 -5.54
CA ILE A 46 19.16 8.05 -5.08
C ILE A 46 18.34 8.67 -6.20
N GLN A 47 17.21 8.05 -6.53
CA GLN A 47 16.24 8.58 -7.46
C GLN A 47 14.94 8.89 -6.72
N TYR A 48 14.32 10.00 -7.06
CA TYR A 48 13.00 10.35 -6.58
C TYR A 48 11.99 10.22 -7.73
N ASN A 49 11.00 9.37 -7.54
CA ASN A 49 9.94 9.16 -8.52
C ASN A 49 8.62 9.65 -7.95
N PRO A 50 7.70 10.18 -8.78
CA PRO A 50 6.40 10.58 -8.30
C PRO A 50 5.65 9.40 -7.67
N LEU A 51 5.01 9.62 -6.52
CA LEU A 51 4.01 8.70 -5.98
C LEU A 51 2.75 8.84 -6.84
N SER A 52 2.61 7.95 -7.80
CA SER A 52 1.51 7.94 -8.77
C SER A 52 0.79 6.61 -8.70
N PHE A 53 -0.54 6.69 -8.62
CA PHE A 53 -1.42 5.53 -8.58
C PHE A 53 -2.45 5.65 -9.70
N SER A 54 -2.95 4.53 -10.17
CA SER A 54 -4.09 4.58 -11.08
C SER A 54 -5.26 5.28 -10.38
N LYS A 55 -5.93 6.19 -11.07
CA LYS A 55 -7.12 6.89 -10.54
C LYS A 55 -8.33 5.98 -10.30
N PHE A 56 -8.23 4.73 -10.70
CA PHE A 56 -9.23 3.70 -10.46
C PHE A 56 -8.85 2.79 -9.28
N ASP A 57 -7.62 2.92 -8.76
CA ASP A 57 -7.14 2.14 -7.64
C ASP A 57 -7.35 2.91 -6.33
N MET A 58 -7.58 2.18 -5.25
CA MET A 58 -7.69 2.73 -3.91
C MET A 58 -6.55 2.14 -3.08
N PRO A 59 -5.42 2.86 -2.94
CA PRO A 59 -4.34 2.41 -2.08
C PRO A 59 -4.76 2.42 -0.61
N GLU A 60 -4.20 1.52 0.17
CA GLU A 60 -4.23 1.61 1.64
C GLU A 60 -3.25 2.68 2.10
N ILE A 61 -3.69 3.53 3.03
CA ILE A 61 -2.86 4.54 3.70
C ILE A 61 -3.09 4.40 5.20
N SER A 62 -2.21 3.68 5.86
CA SER A 62 -2.26 3.43 7.29
C SER A 62 -0.86 3.16 7.84
N ASP A 63 -0.74 3.13 9.16
CA ASP A 63 0.46 2.67 9.85
C ASP A 63 0.60 1.15 9.65
N ILE A 64 1.26 0.72 8.57
CA ILE A 64 1.30 -0.70 8.17
C ILE A 64 2.27 -1.50 9.05
N ASP A 65 3.40 -0.93 9.42
CA ASP A 65 4.43 -1.62 10.20
C ASP A 65 4.38 -1.36 11.70
N GLY A 66 3.48 -0.47 12.16
CA GLY A 66 3.21 -0.23 13.59
C GLY A 66 4.14 0.80 14.23
N ASP A 67 4.87 1.61 13.47
CA ASP A 67 5.81 2.60 14.01
C ASP A 67 5.16 3.97 14.31
N GLY A 68 3.93 4.20 13.88
CA GLY A 68 3.12 5.37 14.20
C GLY A 68 3.06 6.43 13.11
N ASP A 69 3.63 6.19 11.94
CA ASP A 69 3.40 7.02 10.77
C ASP A 69 2.56 6.33 9.69
N LEU A 70 2.31 6.98 8.56
CA LEU A 70 1.39 6.46 7.55
C LEU A 70 2.14 5.95 6.33
N ASP A 71 2.10 4.67 6.13
CA ASP A 71 2.61 3.99 4.95
C ASP A 71 1.56 3.90 3.85
N ILE A 72 2.00 3.53 2.65
CA ILE A 72 1.14 3.37 1.49
C ILE A 72 1.36 1.99 0.88
N LEU A 73 0.28 1.20 0.79
CA LEU A 73 0.24 -0.03 0.03
C LEU A 73 -0.59 0.18 -1.23
N SER A 74 -0.03 -0.09 -2.39
CA SER A 74 -0.72 0.12 -3.66
C SER A 74 -0.42 -0.99 -4.66
N TYR A 75 -1.42 -1.30 -5.48
CA TYR A 75 -1.26 -2.24 -6.59
C TYR A 75 -0.37 -1.65 -7.69
N ASP A 76 0.56 -2.47 -8.17
CA ASP A 76 1.43 -2.15 -9.30
C ASP A 76 0.99 -2.89 -10.57
N GLN A 77 0.31 -2.17 -11.45
CA GLN A 77 -0.16 -2.72 -12.72
C GLN A 77 0.95 -3.22 -13.65
N GLY A 78 2.19 -2.75 -13.46
CA GLY A 78 3.34 -3.16 -14.27
C GLY A 78 3.89 -4.52 -13.88
N ASN A 79 3.78 -4.90 -12.60
CA ASN A 79 4.34 -6.12 -12.05
C ASN A 79 3.29 -7.09 -11.46
N TYR A 80 2.01 -6.71 -11.41
CA TYR A 80 0.90 -7.51 -10.86
C TYR A 80 1.07 -7.88 -9.38
N THR A 81 1.68 -6.98 -8.63
CA THR A 81 1.99 -7.12 -7.21
C THR A 81 1.52 -5.90 -6.44
N TYR A 82 1.57 -5.98 -5.14
CA TYR A 82 1.41 -4.82 -4.28
C TYR A 82 2.78 -4.28 -3.88
N ARG A 83 2.92 -2.95 -3.91
CA ARG A 83 4.12 -2.23 -3.48
C ARG A 83 3.89 -1.55 -2.16
N LEU A 84 4.83 -1.72 -1.24
CA LEU A 84 4.86 -0.99 0.02
C LEU A 84 5.80 0.21 -0.09
N PHE A 85 5.27 1.39 0.15
CA PHE A 85 6.00 2.64 0.32
C PHE A 85 5.92 3.03 1.79
N LYS A 86 7.03 2.90 2.50
CA LYS A 86 7.13 3.27 3.90
C LYS A 86 7.43 4.75 4.03
N ASP A 87 6.71 5.47 4.91
CA ASP A 87 7.16 6.76 5.42
C ASP A 87 8.30 6.52 6.43
N VAL A 88 9.42 7.14 6.23
CA VAL A 88 10.62 6.94 7.09
C VAL A 88 10.89 8.12 8.01
N ARG A 89 9.89 8.96 8.26
CA ARG A 89 10.06 10.15 9.10
C ARG A 89 10.31 9.80 10.57
N ILE A 90 9.69 8.73 11.08
CA ILE A 90 9.88 8.28 12.47
C ILE A 90 11.30 7.78 12.66
N GLU A 91 11.81 6.92 11.77
CA GLU A 91 13.18 6.41 11.84
C GLU A 91 14.22 7.53 11.73
N LYS A 92 13.89 8.60 11.01
CA LYS A 92 14.77 9.76 10.86
C LYS A 92 14.59 10.81 11.95
N GLY A 93 13.61 10.64 12.85
CA GLY A 93 13.31 11.61 13.90
C GLY A 93 12.82 12.94 13.37
N TRP A 94 12.15 12.95 12.23
CA TRP A 94 11.61 14.16 11.62
C TRP A 94 10.27 14.57 12.20
N ASN A 95 9.90 15.82 11.98
CA ASN A 95 8.63 16.33 12.45
C ASN A 95 7.47 15.85 11.57
N ARG A 96 6.25 15.98 12.08
CA ARG A 96 5.01 15.55 11.43
C ARG A 96 4.81 16.09 9.99
N ASP A 97 5.41 17.19 9.65
CA ASP A 97 5.17 17.90 8.38
C ASP A 97 6.18 17.52 7.29
N THR A 98 7.08 16.59 7.62
CA THR A 98 8.14 16.14 6.71
C THR A 98 7.90 14.67 6.38
N PHE A 99 7.47 14.39 5.18
CA PHE A 99 7.28 13.03 4.69
C PHE A 99 8.47 12.62 3.80
N GLU A 100 8.91 11.40 3.92
CA GLU A 100 9.78 10.78 2.93
C GLU A 100 9.35 9.33 2.75
N PHE A 101 8.69 9.06 1.65
CA PHE A 101 8.35 7.69 1.28
C PHE A 101 9.52 6.99 0.63
N GLN A 102 9.78 5.78 1.07
CA GLN A 102 10.79 4.90 0.50
C GLN A 102 10.11 3.60 0.06
N ILE A 103 10.41 3.15 -1.17
CA ILE A 103 9.92 1.83 -1.60
C ILE A 103 10.66 0.76 -0.80
N MET A 104 9.91 -0.03 -0.03
CA MET A 104 10.46 -1.08 0.83
C MET A 104 10.25 -2.46 0.25
N ASP A 105 9.12 -2.67 -0.42
CA ASP A 105 8.80 -3.95 -1.02
C ASP A 105 8.06 -3.74 -2.34
N ILE A 106 8.48 -4.44 -3.38
CA ILE A 106 7.87 -4.43 -4.71
C ILE A 106 6.93 -5.62 -4.94
N CYS A 107 6.86 -6.52 -3.97
CA CYS A 107 6.02 -7.70 -3.99
C CYS A 107 5.53 -8.02 -2.58
N PHE A 108 4.89 -7.02 -1.95
CA PHE A 108 4.39 -7.12 -0.59
C PHE A 108 3.51 -8.36 -0.41
N GLY A 109 3.75 -9.09 0.67
CA GLY A 109 3.01 -10.30 1.01
C GLY A 109 3.43 -11.55 0.21
N TYR A 110 4.39 -11.43 -0.71
CA TYR A 110 4.94 -12.53 -1.51
C TYR A 110 3.88 -13.36 -2.22
N PHE A 111 2.99 -12.66 -2.92
CA PHE A 111 1.94 -13.26 -3.76
C PHE A 111 1.75 -12.46 -5.05
N ASN A 112 1.08 -13.05 -6.01
CA ASN A 112 0.59 -12.33 -7.19
C ASN A 112 -0.89 -12.62 -7.45
N GLU A 113 -1.56 -11.65 -8.08
CA GLU A 113 -2.95 -11.73 -8.47
C GLU A 113 -3.05 -12.00 -9.97
N GLY A 114 -3.78 -13.05 -10.32
CA GLY A 114 -4.07 -13.39 -11.71
C GLY A 114 -5.23 -12.58 -12.30
N PHE A 115 -5.34 -12.59 -13.61
CA PHE A 115 -6.42 -11.90 -14.34
C PHE A 115 -7.83 -12.38 -13.97
N ASP A 116 -7.96 -13.63 -13.56
CA ASP A 116 -9.19 -14.29 -13.14
C ASP A 116 -9.46 -14.19 -11.64
N ASN A 117 -8.78 -13.25 -10.96
CA ASN A 117 -8.80 -13.09 -9.50
C ASN A 117 -8.22 -14.28 -8.74
N SER A 118 -7.48 -15.15 -9.41
CA SER A 118 -6.72 -16.21 -8.75
C SER A 118 -5.53 -15.62 -8.00
N ILE A 119 -5.20 -16.21 -6.86
CA ILE A 119 -4.05 -15.80 -6.04
C ILE A 119 -3.00 -16.92 -6.06
N ALA A 120 -1.78 -16.58 -6.41
CA ALA A 120 -0.64 -17.47 -6.28
C ALA A 120 0.23 -17.02 -5.11
N LEU A 121 0.17 -17.77 -4.01
CA LEU A 121 1.00 -17.56 -2.82
C LEU A 121 2.42 -18.06 -3.04
N GLY A 122 3.40 -17.41 -2.42
CA GLY A 122 4.81 -17.78 -2.50
C GLY A 122 5.44 -17.47 -3.86
N GLU A 123 4.82 -16.60 -4.65
CA GLU A 123 5.31 -16.22 -5.98
C GLU A 123 5.35 -14.72 -6.15
N CYS A 124 6.50 -14.22 -6.61
CA CYS A 124 6.63 -12.84 -7.11
C CYS A 124 6.92 -12.88 -8.60
N PRO A 125 6.12 -12.25 -9.45
CA PRO A 125 6.37 -12.24 -10.88
C PRO A 125 7.62 -11.38 -11.17
N TYR A 126 8.72 -12.03 -11.51
CA TYR A 126 9.84 -11.33 -12.14
C TYR A 126 9.56 -11.15 -13.64
N LYS A 127 10.11 -10.10 -14.22
CA LYS A 127 9.87 -9.48 -15.53
C LYS A 127 9.66 -10.41 -16.76
N ASP A 128 9.90 -11.71 -16.65
CA ASP A 128 9.94 -12.62 -17.80
C ASP A 128 8.64 -13.44 -18.03
N LYS A 129 7.61 -13.27 -17.21
CA LYS A 129 6.34 -13.97 -17.40
C LYS A 129 5.23 -12.97 -17.65
N LEU A 130 5.05 -12.58 -18.90
CA LEU A 130 3.89 -11.85 -19.39
C LEU A 130 2.61 -12.65 -19.10
N LYS A 131 2.03 -12.46 -17.94
CA LYS A 131 0.66 -12.91 -17.64
C LYS A 131 -0.34 -11.84 -18.03
N PRO A 132 -1.59 -12.19 -18.33
CA PRO A 132 -2.62 -11.23 -18.72
C PRO A 132 -2.83 -10.17 -17.66
N ARG A 133 -3.15 -8.96 -18.08
CA ARG A 133 -3.25 -7.76 -17.27
C ARG A 133 -4.50 -7.77 -16.38
N HIS A 134 -4.33 -7.39 -15.13
CA HIS A 134 -5.41 -6.91 -14.28
C HIS A 134 -6.15 -5.74 -14.95
N THR A 135 -7.46 -5.70 -14.89
CA THR A 135 -8.27 -4.70 -15.65
C THR A 135 -8.35 -3.33 -15.00
N GLY A 136 -7.58 -3.07 -13.93
CA GLY A 136 -7.64 -1.82 -13.15
C GLY A 136 -8.75 -1.81 -12.10
N GLY A 137 -8.72 -0.83 -11.19
CA GLY A 137 -9.69 -0.69 -10.12
C GLY A 137 -9.44 -1.64 -8.95
N ALA A 138 -8.18 -1.81 -8.58
CA ALA A 138 -7.78 -2.52 -7.37
C ALA A 138 -8.00 -1.65 -6.14
N SER A 139 -8.54 -2.21 -5.08
CA SER A 139 -8.47 -1.62 -3.76
C SER A 139 -7.85 -2.59 -2.78
N CYS A 140 -7.16 -2.05 -1.78
CA CYS A 140 -6.61 -2.83 -0.70
C CYS A 140 -6.91 -2.18 0.65
N PHE A 141 -6.94 -3.00 1.67
CA PHE A 141 -7.23 -2.61 3.03
C PHE A 141 -6.55 -3.59 3.98
N MET A 142 -5.90 -3.08 5.02
CA MET A 142 -5.17 -3.90 5.99
C MET A 142 -5.74 -3.73 7.40
N TYR A 143 -5.89 -4.83 8.12
CA TYR A 143 -6.29 -4.83 9.52
C TYR A 143 -5.85 -6.12 10.20
N ASP A 144 -5.56 -6.04 11.49
CA ASP A 144 -5.26 -7.20 12.33
C ASP A 144 -6.59 -7.88 12.71
N SER A 145 -6.95 -8.95 12.00
CA SER A 145 -8.27 -9.60 12.14
C SER A 145 -8.32 -10.66 13.22
N ASP A 146 -7.19 -11.23 13.60
CA ASP A 146 -7.08 -12.28 14.61
C ASP A 146 -6.29 -11.86 15.85
N ALA A 147 -5.88 -10.58 15.92
CA ALA A 147 -5.21 -9.96 17.04
C ALA A 147 -3.85 -10.61 17.39
N ASP A 148 -3.12 -11.06 16.38
CA ASP A 148 -1.80 -11.66 16.53
C ASP A 148 -0.65 -10.66 16.34
N GLY A 149 -0.97 -9.43 15.94
CA GLY A 149 -0.05 -8.29 15.83
C GLY A 149 0.52 -8.08 14.44
N ASP A 150 0.20 -8.91 13.46
CA ASP A 150 0.38 -8.58 12.05
C ASP A 150 -0.97 -8.25 11.38
N LYS A 151 -0.95 -7.65 10.21
CA LYS A 151 -2.19 -7.24 9.53
C LYS A 151 -2.45 -8.10 8.32
N GLU A 152 -3.67 -8.60 8.23
CA GLU A 152 -4.17 -9.26 7.04
C GLU A 152 -4.46 -8.26 5.94
N LEU A 153 -4.45 -8.74 4.71
CA LEU A 153 -4.75 -7.95 3.54
C LEU A 153 -6.07 -8.38 2.91
N VAL A 154 -6.98 -7.42 2.76
CA VAL A 154 -8.20 -7.59 1.96
C VAL A 154 -8.04 -6.82 0.67
N ILE A 155 -8.23 -7.49 -0.45
CA ILE A 155 -8.15 -6.88 -1.78
C ILE A 155 -9.44 -7.04 -2.53
N SER A 156 -9.71 -6.10 -3.42
CA SER A 156 -10.82 -6.21 -4.37
C SER A 156 -10.43 -5.71 -5.74
N ASN A 157 -11.16 -6.18 -6.73
CA ASN A 157 -11.00 -5.81 -8.11
C ASN A 157 -12.38 -5.48 -8.70
N ILE A 158 -12.49 -4.39 -9.42
CA ILE A 158 -13.74 -3.91 -9.99
C ILE A 158 -14.45 -4.94 -10.89
N GLY A 159 -13.70 -5.89 -11.45
CA GLY A 159 -14.25 -6.97 -12.29
C GLY A 159 -14.91 -8.11 -11.51
N PHE A 160 -14.78 -8.16 -10.18
CA PHE A 160 -15.22 -9.27 -9.35
C PHE A 160 -16.10 -8.78 -8.20
N PRO A 161 -17.22 -9.46 -7.90
CA PRO A 161 -18.21 -8.97 -6.92
C PRO A 161 -17.87 -9.30 -5.47
N ARG A 162 -16.69 -9.83 -5.19
CA ARG A 162 -16.26 -10.27 -3.86
C ARG A 162 -14.90 -9.75 -3.51
N PHE A 163 -14.61 -9.68 -2.21
CA PHE A 163 -13.26 -9.44 -1.71
C PHE A 163 -12.48 -10.74 -1.63
N THR A 164 -11.17 -10.60 -1.73
CA THR A 164 -10.22 -11.66 -1.43
C THR A 164 -9.50 -11.30 -0.13
N TYR A 165 -9.58 -12.17 0.85
CA TYR A 165 -8.88 -12.06 2.12
C TYR A 165 -7.61 -12.90 2.07
N LEU A 166 -6.50 -12.31 2.49
CA LEU A 166 -5.18 -12.94 2.54
C LEU A 166 -4.68 -12.88 3.98
N LYS A 167 -4.48 -14.06 4.57
CA LYS A 167 -3.93 -14.16 5.92
C LYS A 167 -2.42 -13.94 5.89
N ASN A 168 -1.95 -13.05 6.74
CA ASN A 168 -0.53 -12.83 6.98
C ASN A 168 0.03 -13.92 7.90
N GLY A 169 1.25 -14.33 7.67
CA GLY A 169 1.94 -15.32 8.48
C GLY A 169 3.20 -14.80 9.16
N LYS A 170 3.39 -13.48 9.19
CA LYS A 170 4.56 -12.83 9.78
C LYS A 170 4.70 -13.12 11.26
N ALA A 171 3.63 -12.98 12.04
CA ALA A 171 3.64 -13.22 13.48
C ALA A 171 3.95 -14.68 13.80
N GLN A 172 3.32 -15.64 13.12
CA GLN A 172 3.51 -17.06 13.35
C GLN A 172 4.91 -17.53 12.96
N SER A 173 5.45 -17.05 11.83
CA SER A 173 6.77 -17.40 11.34
C SER A 173 7.90 -16.64 12.02
N LYS A 174 7.58 -15.57 12.75
CA LYS A 174 8.53 -14.57 13.27
C LYS A 174 9.41 -14.00 12.15
N SER A 175 8.83 -13.84 10.98
CA SER A 175 9.48 -13.28 9.81
C SER A 175 9.67 -11.77 9.99
N TYR A 176 10.69 -11.22 9.37
CA TYR A 176 10.83 -9.77 9.23
C TYR A 176 9.87 -9.22 8.16
N TYR A 177 9.53 -10.04 7.17
CA TYR A 177 8.68 -9.64 6.04
C TYR A 177 7.26 -10.17 6.19
N ASP A 178 6.31 -9.38 5.76
CA ASP A 178 4.92 -9.81 5.58
C ASP A 178 4.85 -10.86 4.48
N THR A 179 4.16 -11.96 4.75
CA THR A 179 4.05 -13.09 3.82
C THR A 179 2.65 -13.68 3.93
N MET A 180 1.88 -13.60 2.85
CA MET A 180 0.55 -14.19 2.82
C MET A 180 0.63 -15.70 2.74
N VAL A 181 -0.04 -16.38 3.67
CA VAL A 181 0.07 -17.85 3.85
C VAL A 181 -1.24 -18.58 3.56
N ALA A 182 -2.35 -17.88 3.51
CA ALA A 182 -3.66 -18.44 3.17
C ALA A 182 -4.51 -17.41 2.42
N VAL A 183 -5.48 -17.90 1.65
CA VAL A 183 -6.38 -17.06 0.85
C VAL A 183 -7.82 -17.54 0.97
N ASP A 184 -8.76 -16.57 1.11
CA ASP A 184 -10.20 -16.78 0.96
C ASP A 184 -10.72 -15.82 -0.11
N THR A 185 -11.18 -16.35 -1.24
CA THR A 185 -11.67 -15.58 -2.40
C THR A 185 -13.16 -15.30 -2.34
N ILE A 186 -13.85 -15.70 -1.28
CA ILE A 186 -15.30 -15.53 -1.09
C ILE A 186 -15.63 -14.73 0.17
N PHE A 187 -14.66 -13.96 0.65
CA PHE A 187 -14.80 -13.12 1.84
C PHE A 187 -15.73 -11.90 1.59
N PRO A 188 -16.55 -11.47 2.58
CA PRO A 188 -16.89 -12.20 3.79
C PRO A 188 -17.82 -13.38 3.49
N GLN A 189 -17.60 -14.48 4.19
CA GLN A 189 -18.52 -15.62 4.08
C GLN A 189 -19.81 -15.27 4.82
N ASN A 190 -20.89 -15.10 4.08
CA ASN A 190 -22.23 -15.00 4.67
C ASN A 190 -22.70 -16.42 5.01
N THR A 191 -22.51 -16.82 6.25
CA THR A 191 -23.10 -18.04 6.82
C THR A 191 -24.55 -17.80 7.20
#